data_26623559a6bdeec30b31fd0dea8a1182
#
_entry.id   26623559a6bdeec30b31fd0dea8a1182
#
_cell.length_a   1.000
_cell.length_b   1.000
_cell.length_c   1.000
_cell.angle_alpha   90.00
_cell.angle_beta   90.00
_cell.angle_gamma   90.00
#
_symmetry.space_group_name_H-M   'P 1'
#
loop_
_entity.id
_entity.type
_entity.pdbx_description
1 polymer ?
#
loop_
_entity_poly.entity_id
_entity_poly.type
_entity_poly.pdbx_seq_one_letter_code
_entity_poly.pdbx_strand_id
1 'polypeptide(L)'
;MAATIGFYLSGVIAIAIIFIGCRFLLAPSTAAAAYGVPAGVEPHWRAYLSAKGIRDIASGLFIAILMAYGSAHVLGWFMLAATLIPVADAVIVLHQGGSRTVAFGVHRGTAVAMLIISGLLLLD
;
A
#
# COMPACT_ATOMS: atom_id res chain seq x y z
N MET A 1 22.97 -7.20 7.28
CA MET A 1 22.08 -8.33 6.87
C MET A 1 20.62 -7.95 6.98
N ALA A 2 20.19 -7.35 8.10
CA ALA A 2 18.79 -6.94 8.27
C ALA A 2 18.34 -5.90 7.23
N ALA A 3 19.13 -4.86 6.99
CA ALA A 3 18.82 -3.86 5.95
C ALA A 3 18.74 -4.47 4.55
N THR A 4 19.54 -5.48 4.24
CA THR A 4 19.44 -6.20 2.95
C THR A 4 18.10 -6.90 2.80
N ILE A 5 17.63 -7.56 3.85
CA ILE A 5 16.30 -8.20 3.87
C ILE A 5 15.21 -7.13 3.72
N GLY A 6 15.29 -6.07 4.51
CA GLY A 6 14.35 -4.95 4.43
C GLY A 6 14.29 -4.32 3.03
N PHE A 7 15.45 -4.18 2.38
CA PHE A 7 15.55 -3.67 1.02
C PHE A 7 14.78 -4.53 0.00
N TYR A 8 14.99 -5.84 0.00
CA TYR A 8 14.26 -6.73 -0.92
C TYR A 8 12.77 -6.81 -0.62
N LEU A 9 12.40 -6.82 0.66
CA LEU A 9 10.98 -6.78 1.06
C LEU A 9 10.30 -5.47 0.64
N SER A 10 11.02 -4.34 0.67
CA SER A 10 10.50 -3.07 0.12
C SER A 10 10.19 -3.19 -1.37
N GLY A 11 11.03 -3.89 -2.13
CA GLY A 11 10.77 -4.18 -3.55
C GLY A 11 9.50 -5.02 -3.77
N VAL A 12 9.26 -6.00 -2.91
CA VAL A 12 8.02 -6.79 -2.95
C VAL A 12 6.80 -5.90 -2.70
N ILE A 13 6.85 -5.02 -1.71
CA ILE A 13 5.78 -4.05 -1.44
C ILE A 13 5.57 -3.13 -2.63
N ALA A 14 6.65 -2.61 -3.24
CA ALA A 14 6.57 -1.74 -4.42
C ALA A 14 5.85 -2.43 -5.59
N ILE A 15 6.22 -3.67 -5.90
CA ILE A 15 5.58 -4.44 -6.97
C ILE A 15 4.10 -4.70 -6.65
N ALA A 16 3.81 -5.09 -5.42
CA ALA A 16 2.44 -5.37 -4.98
C ALA A 16 1.53 -4.14 -5.09
N ILE A 17 1.99 -2.98 -4.62
CA ILE A 17 1.17 -1.76 -4.65
C ILE A 17 0.99 -1.22 -6.08
N ILE A 18 1.99 -1.34 -6.94
CA ILE A 18 1.86 -1.00 -8.37
C ILE A 18 0.82 -1.91 -9.03
N PHE A 19 0.87 -3.21 -8.77
CA PHE A 19 -0.12 -4.16 -9.29
C PHE A 19 -1.54 -3.82 -8.83
N ILE A 20 -1.72 -3.52 -7.54
CA ILE A 20 -3.02 -3.10 -6.99
C ILE A 20 -3.49 -1.81 -7.67
N GLY A 21 -2.61 -0.83 -7.83
CA GLY A 21 -2.94 0.43 -8.51
C GLY A 21 -3.39 0.21 -9.96
N CYS A 22 -2.71 -0.66 -10.69
CA CYS A 22 -3.13 -1.05 -12.04
C CYS A 22 -4.51 -1.70 -12.05
N ARG A 23 -4.84 -2.53 -11.07
CA ARG A 23 -6.18 -3.12 -10.95
C ARG A 23 -7.27 -2.07 -10.74
N PHE A 24 -7.01 -1.03 -9.96
CA PHE A 24 -7.96 0.08 -9.80
C PHE A 24 -8.22 0.84 -11.10
N LEU A 25 -7.24 0.90 -12.01
CA LEU A 25 -7.41 1.52 -13.31
C LEU A 25 -8.15 0.61 -14.31
N LEU A 26 -7.80 -0.67 -14.32
CA LEU A 26 -8.26 -1.62 -15.34
C LEU A 26 -9.53 -2.37 -14.94
N ALA A 27 -9.72 -2.65 -13.65
CA ALA A 27 -10.86 -3.40 -13.11
C ALA A 27 -11.33 -2.76 -11.80
N PRO A 28 -11.83 -1.51 -11.83
CA PRO A 28 -12.10 -0.72 -10.63
C PRO A 28 -13.11 -1.37 -9.68
N SER A 29 -14.16 -1.96 -10.19
CA SER A 29 -15.19 -2.60 -9.34
C SER A 29 -14.63 -3.81 -8.59
N THR A 30 -13.85 -4.65 -9.27
CA THR A 30 -13.18 -5.82 -8.65
C THR A 30 -12.15 -5.37 -7.63
N ALA A 31 -11.36 -4.33 -7.95
CA ALA A 31 -10.36 -3.79 -7.06
C ALA A 31 -11.00 -3.17 -5.79
N ALA A 32 -12.10 -2.43 -5.94
CA ALA A 32 -12.83 -1.86 -4.81
C ALA A 32 -13.39 -2.95 -3.88
N ALA A 33 -13.96 -4.01 -4.43
CA ALA A 33 -14.44 -5.14 -3.64
C ALA A 33 -13.29 -5.82 -2.85
N ALA A 34 -12.14 -6.03 -3.49
CA ALA A 34 -10.95 -6.57 -2.83
C ALA A 34 -10.37 -5.65 -1.75
N TYR A 35 -10.51 -4.34 -1.92
CA TYR A 35 -10.14 -3.34 -0.91
C TYR A 35 -11.01 -3.42 0.35
N GLY A 36 -12.24 -3.91 0.21
CA GLY A 36 -13.19 -4.14 1.30
C GLY A 36 -14.39 -3.19 1.33
N VAL A 37 -14.45 -2.23 0.41
CA VAL A 37 -15.59 -1.32 0.23
C VAL A 37 -16.00 -1.36 -1.24
N PRO A 38 -17.11 -2.06 -1.58
CA PRO A 38 -17.56 -2.14 -2.96
C PRO A 38 -17.86 -0.77 -3.57
N ALA A 39 -17.54 -0.62 -4.86
CA ALA A 39 -17.85 0.60 -5.59
C ALA A 39 -19.36 0.80 -5.72
N GLY A 40 -19.82 2.05 -5.67
CA GLY A 40 -21.16 2.43 -6.03
C GLY A 40 -21.40 2.30 -7.55
N VAL A 41 -22.69 2.40 -7.93
CA VAL A 41 -23.09 2.30 -9.35
C VAL A 41 -22.97 3.62 -10.11
N GLU A 42 -22.73 4.72 -9.42
CA GLU A 42 -22.68 6.05 -10.00
C GLU A 42 -21.36 6.28 -10.77
N PRO A 43 -21.40 6.95 -11.94
CA PRO A 43 -20.22 7.10 -12.81
C PRO A 43 -19.02 7.76 -12.15
N HIS A 44 -19.22 8.70 -11.22
CA HIS A 44 -18.12 9.42 -10.56
C HIS A 44 -17.27 8.54 -9.61
N TRP A 45 -17.74 7.39 -9.20
CA TRP A 45 -16.93 6.41 -8.45
C TRP A 45 -15.66 6.03 -9.20
N ARG A 46 -15.75 5.96 -10.52
CA ARG A 46 -14.60 5.62 -11.35
C ARG A 46 -13.48 6.66 -11.23
N ALA A 47 -13.81 7.94 -11.09
CA ALA A 47 -12.81 9.00 -10.91
C ALA A 47 -12.03 8.80 -9.60
N TYR A 48 -12.71 8.53 -8.50
CA TYR A 48 -12.06 8.28 -7.20
C TYR A 48 -11.20 7.01 -7.22
N LEU A 49 -11.70 5.94 -7.82
CA LEU A 49 -10.97 4.68 -7.93
C LEU A 49 -9.75 4.81 -8.84
N SER A 50 -9.83 5.57 -9.92
CA SER A 50 -8.69 5.88 -10.78
C SER A 50 -7.66 6.73 -10.06
N ALA A 51 -8.08 7.73 -9.29
CA ALA A 51 -7.18 8.54 -8.47
C ALA A 51 -6.45 7.68 -7.43
N LYS A 52 -7.16 6.74 -6.78
CA LYS A 52 -6.52 5.78 -5.87
C LYS A 52 -5.49 4.93 -6.61
N GLY A 53 -5.83 4.41 -7.78
CA GLY A 53 -4.93 3.58 -8.59
C GLY A 53 -3.64 4.30 -8.95
N ILE A 54 -3.71 5.55 -9.40
CA ILE A 54 -2.53 6.37 -9.72
C ILE A 54 -1.68 6.62 -8.47
N ARG A 55 -2.28 6.89 -7.33
CA ARG A 55 -1.55 7.09 -6.06
C ARG A 55 -0.83 5.83 -5.61
N ASP A 56 -1.46 4.68 -5.76
CA ASP A 56 -0.84 3.38 -5.44
C ASP A 56 0.36 3.12 -6.37
N ILE A 57 0.22 3.34 -7.67
CA ILE A 57 1.33 3.22 -8.62
C ILE A 57 2.47 4.19 -8.26
N ALA A 58 2.16 5.45 -7.99
CA ALA A 58 3.15 6.45 -7.60
C ALA A 58 3.89 6.05 -6.32
N SER A 59 3.18 5.51 -5.33
CA SER A 59 3.78 5.04 -4.07
C SER A 59 4.81 3.93 -4.33
N GLY A 60 4.49 2.97 -5.18
CA GLY A 60 5.44 1.93 -5.58
C GLY A 60 6.64 2.46 -6.34
N LEU A 61 6.44 3.44 -7.23
CA LEU A 61 7.53 4.11 -7.93
C LEU A 61 8.44 4.91 -6.98
N PHE A 62 7.88 5.56 -5.96
CA PHE A 62 8.69 6.24 -4.94
C PHE A 62 9.60 5.26 -4.20
N ILE A 63 9.07 4.10 -3.81
CA ILE A 63 9.89 3.05 -3.19
C ILE A 63 11.00 2.61 -4.15
N ALA A 64 10.70 2.35 -5.42
CA ALA A 64 11.67 1.93 -6.41
C ALA A 64 12.78 2.97 -6.63
N ILE A 65 12.43 4.25 -6.69
CA ILE A 65 13.39 5.35 -6.80
C ILE A 65 14.31 5.40 -5.57
N LEU A 66 13.74 5.28 -4.38
CA LEU A 66 14.52 5.27 -3.13
C LEU A 66 15.42 4.04 -3.02
N MET A 67 15.00 2.90 -3.56
CA MET A 67 15.85 1.71 -3.67
C MET A 67 17.03 1.92 -4.62
N ALA A 68 16.82 2.64 -5.72
CA ALA A 68 17.85 2.86 -6.74
C ALA A 68 18.87 3.96 -6.36
N TYR A 69 18.42 5.02 -5.71
CA TYR A 69 19.20 6.24 -5.51
C TYR A 69 19.31 6.70 -4.06
N GLY A 70 18.49 6.14 -3.15
CA GLY A 70 18.49 6.49 -1.73
C GLY A 70 19.41 5.59 -0.90
N SER A 71 19.44 5.85 0.40
CA SER A 71 20.08 4.96 1.37
C SER A 71 19.01 4.06 2.01
N ALA A 72 19.44 2.93 2.60
CA ALA A 72 18.57 2.06 3.37
C ALA A 72 17.85 2.84 4.49
N HIS A 73 18.55 3.77 5.11
CA HIS A 73 18.02 4.58 6.20
C HIS A 73 16.89 5.52 5.71
N VAL A 74 17.09 6.20 4.58
CA VAL A 74 16.03 7.06 3.98
C VAL A 74 14.84 6.23 3.55
N LEU A 75 15.08 5.07 2.93
CA LEU A 75 14.01 4.14 2.57
C LEU A 75 13.25 3.67 3.83
N GLY A 76 13.94 3.38 4.92
CA GLY A 76 13.33 3.00 6.20
C GLY A 76 12.38 4.06 6.75
N TRP A 77 12.78 5.32 6.76
CA TRP A 77 11.91 6.43 7.17
C TRP A 77 10.71 6.60 6.24
N PHE A 78 10.93 6.44 4.93
CA PHE A 78 9.82 6.47 3.97
C PHE A 78 8.81 5.34 4.25
N MET A 79 9.28 4.11 4.44
CA MET A 79 8.42 2.96 4.74
C MET A 79 7.64 3.15 6.04
N LEU A 80 8.28 3.75 7.06
CA LEU A 80 7.61 4.08 8.31
C LEU A 80 6.47 5.08 8.08
N ALA A 81 6.73 6.17 7.38
CA ALA A 81 5.72 7.18 7.06
C ALA A 81 4.60 6.59 6.19
N ALA A 82 4.96 5.78 5.18
CA ALA A 82 4.01 5.15 4.29
C ALA A 82 3.10 4.10 4.98
N THR A 83 3.49 3.60 6.15
CA THR A 83 2.64 2.72 6.97
C THR A 83 1.31 3.39 7.37
N LEU A 84 1.25 4.72 7.38
CA LEU A 84 0.00 5.45 7.56
C LEU A 84 -1.07 5.04 6.55
N ILE A 85 -0.69 4.69 5.32
CA ILE A 85 -1.63 4.33 4.24
C ILE A 85 -2.44 3.08 4.61
N PRO A 86 -1.85 1.90 4.86
CA PRO A 86 -2.63 0.73 5.21
C PRO A 86 -3.33 0.84 6.57
N VAL A 87 -2.79 1.61 7.51
CA VAL A 87 -3.49 1.91 8.76
C VAL A 87 -4.77 2.70 8.49
N ALA A 88 -4.68 3.77 7.70
CA ALA A 88 -5.83 4.57 7.31
C ALA A 88 -6.83 3.75 6.47
N ASP A 89 -6.34 2.90 5.57
CA ASP A 89 -7.19 2.01 4.78
C ASP A 89 -8.01 1.07 5.67
N ALA A 90 -7.41 0.47 6.69
CA ALA A 90 -8.14 -0.36 7.65
C ALA A 90 -9.23 0.43 8.38
N VAL A 91 -8.92 1.63 8.84
CA VAL A 91 -9.89 2.52 9.53
C VAL A 91 -11.02 2.92 8.58
N ILE A 92 -10.70 3.29 7.35
CA ILE A 92 -11.70 3.67 6.33
C ILE A 92 -12.64 2.51 6.03
N VAL A 93 -12.12 1.31 5.81
CA VAL A 93 -12.93 0.12 5.53
C VAL A 93 -13.89 -0.16 6.69
N LEU A 94 -13.41 -0.12 7.93
CA LEU A 94 -14.24 -0.34 9.12
C LEU A 94 -15.29 0.76 9.28
N HIS A 95 -14.91 2.01 9.09
CA HIS A 95 -15.79 3.18 9.27
C HIS A 95 -16.90 3.22 8.22
N GLN A 96 -16.63 2.76 7.02
CA GLN A 96 -17.60 2.66 5.93
C GLN A 96 -18.46 1.39 5.98
N GLY A 97 -18.36 0.61 7.05
CA GLY A 97 -19.12 -0.64 7.19
C GLY A 97 -18.66 -1.76 6.27
N GLY A 98 -17.41 -1.68 5.78
CA GLY A 98 -16.82 -2.67 4.90
C GLY A 98 -16.38 -3.95 5.61
N SER A 99 -15.70 -4.82 4.88
CA SER A 99 -15.27 -6.13 5.37
C SER A 99 -14.26 -6.04 6.51
N ARG A 100 -14.63 -6.56 7.68
CA ARG A 100 -13.69 -6.68 8.82
C ARG A 100 -12.53 -7.63 8.52
N THR A 101 -12.79 -8.70 7.77
CA THR A 101 -11.75 -9.66 7.36
C THR A 101 -10.69 -8.96 6.51
N VAL A 102 -11.08 -8.12 5.56
CA VAL A 102 -10.15 -7.34 4.74
C VAL A 102 -9.42 -6.28 5.56
N ALA A 103 -10.13 -5.53 6.41
CA ALA A 103 -9.52 -4.50 7.26
C ALA A 103 -8.42 -5.08 8.17
N PHE A 104 -8.71 -6.17 8.87
CA PHE A 104 -7.75 -6.78 9.79
C PHE A 104 -6.78 -7.74 9.12
N GLY A 105 -7.19 -8.46 8.07
CA GLY A 105 -6.32 -9.39 7.36
C GLY A 105 -5.39 -8.69 6.37
N VAL A 106 -5.94 -7.91 5.47
CA VAL A 106 -5.17 -7.29 4.37
C VAL A 106 -4.52 -5.99 4.84
N HIS A 107 -5.28 -5.00 5.26
CA HIS A 107 -4.74 -3.68 5.56
C HIS A 107 -3.89 -3.65 6.82
N ARG A 108 -4.37 -4.24 7.91
CA ARG A 108 -3.58 -4.37 9.15
C ARG A 108 -2.34 -5.24 8.92
N GLY A 109 -2.47 -6.35 8.20
CA GLY A 109 -1.34 -7.22 7.85
C GLY A 109 -0.27 -6.48 7.06
N THR A 110 -0.66 -5.68 6.09
CA THR A 110 0.25 -4.83 5.32
C THR A 110 0.93 -3.79 6.21
N ALA A 111 0.21 -3.15 7.11
CA ALA A 111 0.76 -2.18 8.06
C ALA A 111 1.84 -2.81 8.94
N VAL A 112 1.58 -4.00 9.50
CA VAL A 112 2.55 -4.75 10.32
C VAL A 112 3.79 -5.11 9.50
N ALA A 113 3.61 -5.60 8.27
CA ALA A 113 4.73 -5.93 7.38
C ALA A 113 5.59 -4.70 7.09
N MET A 114 5.00 -3.55 6.80
CA MET A 114 5.73 -2.31 6.53
C MET A 114 6.47 -1.79 7.77
N LEU A 115 5.90 -1.93 8.97
CA LEU A 115 6.60 -1.60 10.22
C LEU A 115 7.83 -2.49 10.44
N ILE A 116 7.71 -3.79 10.18
CA ILE A 116 8.84 -4.71 10.27
C ILE A 116 9.93 -4.33 9.28
N ILE A 117 9.56 -4.05 8.02
CA ILE A 117 10.49 -3.62 6.97
C ILE A 117 11.21 -2.33 7.38
N SER A 118 10.45 -1.35 7.87
CA SER A 118 11.03 -0.10 8.38
C SER A 118 12.05 -0.37 9.50
N GLY A 119 11.69 -1.21 10.46
CA GLY A 119 12.59 -1.61 11.55
C GLY A 119 13.88 -2.24 11.02
N LEU A 120 13.79 -3.17 10.08
CA LEU A 120 14.95 -3.83 9.46
C LEU A 120 15.88 -2.84 8.74
N LEU A 121 15.33 -1.78 8.15
CA LEU A 121 16.09 -0.77 7.43
C LEU A 121 16.71 0.29 8.34
N LEU A 122 16.09 0.58 9.50
CA LEU A 122 16.52 1.65 10.40
C LEU A 122 17.44 1.17 11.52
N LEU A 123 17.36 -0.11 11.89
CA LEU A 123 18.09 -0.66 13.03
C LEU A 123 19.40 -1.38 12.67
N ASP A 124 19.77 -1.42 11.39
CA ASP A 124 20.99 -2.12 10.91
C ASP A 124 22.18 -1.15 10.64
#